data_09e53e8c475d857df03328ba8ad34214
#
_entry.id   09e53e8c475d857df03328ba8ad34214
#
_cell.length_a   1.000
_cell.length_b   1.000
_cell.length_c   1.000
_cell.angle_alpha   90.00
_cell.angle_beta   90.00
_cell.angle_gamma   90.00
#
_symmetry.space_group_name_H-M   'P 1'
#
loop_
_entity.id
_entity.type
_entity.pdbx_description
1 polymer ?
#
loop_
_entity_poly.entity_id
_entity_poly.type
_entity_poly.pdbx_seq_one_letter_code
_entity_poly.pdbx_strand_id
1 'polypeptide(L)'
;HRFDTHLISDPLDWHRQASPWGESVSAPCTVIEYLWAYPMQGLQPYVGDSVGLFGAIEIGFDHGPFLLNQAYRLESRVLCVGQSPQTEYVWYETEAFNSDNQRVVSMLMQSRVMKVSSAEYANTL
;
A
#
# COMPACT_ATOMS: atom_id res chain seq x y z
N HIS A 1 12.26 -8.44 -0.21
CA HIS A 1 11.60 -8.24 1.09
C HIS A 1 11.40 -9.61 1.74
N ARG A 2 11.91 -9.77 2.95
CA ARG A 2 11.69 -10.98 3.72
C ARG A 2 10.32 -10.90 4.40
N PHE A 3 9.46 -11.84 4.09
CA PHE A 3 8.15 -11.94 4.70
C PHE A 3 8.27 -12.25 6.20
N ASP A 4 7.73 -11.38 7.04
CA ASP A 4 7.73 -11.58 8.48
C ASP A 4 6.39 -12.14 8.95
N THR A 5 6.38 -13.44 9.25
CA THR A 5 5.17 -14.14 9.71
C THR A 5 4.70 -13.72 11.10
N HIS A 6 5.52 -12.98 11.86
CA HIS A 6 5.13 -12.48 13.19
C HIS A 6 4.12 -11.33 13.11
N LEU A 7 4.00 -10.70 11.95
CA LEU A 7 3.05 -9.61 11.73
C LEU A 7 1.65 -10.09 11.28
N ILE A 8 1.45 -11.41 11.17
CA ILE A 8 0.17 -11.98 10.74
C ILE A 8 -0.66 -12.30 11.98
N SER A 9 -1.84 -11.67 12.09
CA SER A 9 -2.78 -11.90 13.19
C SER A 9 -3.41 -13.29 13.13
N ASP A 10 -3.75 -13.75 11.91
CA ASP A 10 -4.39 -15.04 11.65
C ASP A 10 -3.59 -15.82 10.62
N PRO A 11 -2.48 -16.47 11.04
CA PRO A 11 -1.61 -17.17 10.10
C PRO A 11 -2.30 -18.43 9.57
N LEU A 12 -2.50 -18.47 8.25
CA LEU A 12 -2.91 -19.66 7.54
C LEU A 12 -1.67 -20.42 7.05
N ASP A 13 -1.80 -21.74 6.89
CA ASP A 13 -0.72 -22.56 6.36
C ASP A 13 -0.25 -22.10 4.99
N TRP A 14 -1.17 -21.58 4.16
CA TRP A 14 -0.88 -21.07 2.82
C TRP A 14 0.07 -19.88 2.79
N HIS A 15 0.29 -19.21 3.91
CA HIS A 15 1.29 -18.13 4.01
C HIS A 15 2.71 -18.67 4.20
N ARG A 16 2.87 -19.93 4.56
CA ARG A 16 4.15 -20.57 4.91
C ARG A 16 4.54 -21.69 3.96
N GLN A 17 3.59 -22.27 3.26
CA GLN A 17 3.79 -23.42 2.38
C GLN A 17 2.95 -23.26 1.12
N ALA A 18 3.05 -24.20 0.20
CA ALA A 18 2.30 -24.21 -1.03
C ALA A 18 0.79 -24.09 -0.78
N SER A 19 0.14 -23.31 -1.62
CA SER A 19 -1.30 -23.08 -1.62
C SER A 19 -1.96 -23.78 -2.82
N PRO A 20 -3.30 -23.79 -2.94
CA PRO A 20 -3.97 -24.27 -4.14
C PRO A 20 -3.57 -23.56 -5.44
N TRP A 21 -2.97 -22.38 -5.34
CA TRP A 21 -2.45 -21.62 -6.50
C TRP A 21 -0.96 -21.89 -6.77
N GLY A 22 -0.35 -22.87 -6.10
CA GLY A 22 1.04 -23.29 -6.25
C GLY A 22 1.93 -22.74 -5.13
N GLU A 23 2.38 -21.51 -5.24
CA GLU A 23 3.24 -20.87 -4.25
C GLU A 23 2.48 -20.47 -2.98
N SER A 24 3.21 -20.06 -1.97
CA SER A 24 2.63 -19.47 -0.76
C SER A 24 1.93 -18.15 -1.06
N VAL A 25 0.78 -17.94 -0.42
CA VAL A 25 -0.02 -16.71 -0.58
C VAL A 25 0.50 -15.63 0.37
N SER A 26 0.62 -14.41 -0.13
CA SER A 26 0.94 -13.24 0.69
C SER A 26 -0.24 -12.88 1.59
N ALA A 27 0.03 -12.57 2.86
CA ALA A 27 -1.01 -12.09 3.77
C ALA A 27 -1.53 -10.72 3.33
N PRO A 28 -2.82 -10.39 3.55
CA PRO A 28 -3.38 -9.11 3.13
C PRO A 28 -2.63 -7.89 3.67
N CYS A 29 -2.16 -7.93 4.90
CA CYS A 29 -1.36 -6.84 5.47
C CYS A 29 -0.04 -6.62 4.71
N THR A 30 0.60 -7.70 4.26
CA THR A 30 1.82 -7.63 3.46
C THR A 30 1.54 -7.07 2.07
N VAL A 31 0.42 -7.43 1.46
CA VAL A 31 -0.01 -6.86 0.18
C VAL A 31 -0.20 -5.35 0.30
N ILE A 32 -0.87 -4.88 1.35
CA ILE A 32 -1.04 -3.45 1.63
C ILE A 32 0.32 -2.77 1.74
N GLU A 33 1.24 -3.35 2.50
CA GLU A 33 2.59 -2.79 2.69
C GLU A 33 3.33 -2.61 1.36
N TYR A 34 3.33 -3.62 0.50
CA TYR A 34 3.98 -3.53 -0.82
C TYR A 34 3.35 -2.46 -1.71
N LEU A 35 2.03 -2.43 -1.80
CA LEU A 35 1.33 -1.50 -2.67
C LEU A 35 1.39 -0.06 -2.13
N TRP A 36 1.49 0.12 -0.83
CA TRP A 36 1.64 1.42 -0.19
C TRP A 36 3.08 1.94 -0.28
N ALA A 37 4.07 1.08 -0.04
CA ALA A 37 5.48 1.50 0.03
C ALA A 37 6.00 2.06 -1.30
N TYR A 38 5.55 1.50 -2.41
CA TYR A 38 6.01 1.91 -3.73
C TYR A 38 5.68 3.38 -4.06
N PRO A 39 4.42 3.85 -3.98
CA PRO A 39 4.12 5.25 -4.23
C PRO A 39 4.68 6.17 -3.15
N MET A 40 4.80 5.73 -1.91
CA MET A 40 5.33 6.55 -0.82
C MET A 40 6.81 6.90 -1.00
N GLN A 41 7.58 6.07 -1.67
CA GLN A 41 8.97 6.42 -2.02
C GLN A 41 9.03 7.68 -2.90
N GLY A 42 8.11 7.83 -3.84
CA GLY A 42 8.02 9.02 -4.68
C GLY A 42 7.43 10.24 -3.98
N LEU A 43 6.57 10.03 -2.99
CA LEU A 43 5.90 11.10 -2.24
C LEU A 43 6.71 11.63 -1.06
N GLN A 44 7.66 10.86 -0.54
CA GLN A 44 8.45 11.21 0.64
C GLN A 44 9.10 12.61 0.58
N PRO A 45 9.68 13.06 -0.55
CA PRO A 45 10.24 14.39 -0.63
C PRO A 45 9.23 15.52 -0.39
N TYR A 46 7.95 15.26 -0.63
CA TYR A 46 6.87 16.25 -0.48
C TYR A 46 6.23 16.23 0.90
N VAL A 47 6.21 15.07 1.57
CA VAL A 47 5.60 14.94 2.90
C VAL A 47 6.62 15.11 4.03
N GLY A 48 7.92 14.88 3.76
CA GLY A 48 9.00 15.04 4.73
C GLY A 48 8.79 14.19 5.99
N ASP A 49 9.06 14.77 7.15
CA ASP A 49 8.95 14.11 8.46
C ASP A 49 7.56 14.27 9.09
N SER A 50 6.57 14.67 8.31
CA SER A 50 5.22 14.85 8.82
C SER A 50 4.58 13.52 9.23
N VAL A 51 3.68 13.55 10.22
CA VAL A 51 2.96 12.36 10.68
C VAL A 51 1.87 12.00 9.68
N GLY A 52 1.99 10.79 9.15
CA GLY A 52 1.02 10.23 8.20
C GLY A 52 -0.02 9.35 8.89
N LEU A 53 -1.22 9.35 8.32
CA LEU A 53 -2.33 8.52 8.73
C LEU A 53 -2.95 7.85 7.51
N PHE A 54 -3.50 6.65 7.69
CA PHE A 54 -4.36 6.03 6.69
C PHE A 54 -5.77 6.64 6.79
N GLY A 55 -6.26 7.20 5.68
CA GLY A 55 -7.61 7.73 5.62
C GLY A 55 -8.62 6.71 5.14
N ALA A 56 -8.30 5.98 4.07
CA ALA A 56 -9.15 4.94 3.50
C ALA A 56 -8.31 3.98 2.67
N ILE A 57 -8.70 2.71 2.64
CA ILE A 57 -8.08 1.67 1.83
C ILE A 57 -9.16 0.79 1.23
N GLU A 58 -9.05 0.52 -0.07
CA GLU A 58 -9.85 -0.47 -0.78
C GLU A 58 -8.91 -1.36 -1.59
N ILE A 59 -9.00 -2.68 -1.42
CA ILE A 59 -8.19 -3.65 -2.14
C ILE A 59 -9.09 -4.60 -2.91
N GLY A 60 -8.80 -4.78 -4.20
CA GLY A 60 -9.43 -5.74 -5.06
C GLY A 60 -8.45 -6.80 -5.55
N PHE A 61 -8.86 -8.06 -5.53
CA PHE A 61 -8.12 -9.19 -6.09
C PHE A 61 -8.85 -9.67 -7.35
N ASP A 62 -8.25 -9.41 -8.52
CA ASP A 62 -8.92 -9.66 -9.80
C ASP A 62 -8.54 -11.02 -10.39
N HIS A 63 -7.27 -11.44 -10.27
CA HIS A 63 -6.75 -12.68 -10.83
C HIS A 63 -5.96 -13.47 -9.78
N GLY A 64 -6.69 -14.05 -8.82
CA GLY A 64 -6.12 -14.85 -7.75
C GLY A 64 -5.42 -14.05 -6.67
N PRO A 65 -4.74 -14.74 -5.76
CA PRO A 65 -4.03 -14.10 -4.66
C PRO A 65 -2.70 -13.50 -5.12
N PHE A 66 -2.15 -12.64 -4.29
CA PHE A 66 -0.78 -12.16 -4.42
C PHE A 66 0.16 -13.23 -3.87
N LEU A 67 0.97 -13.83 -4.74
CA LEU A 67 1.83 -14.96 -4.36
C LEU A 67 3.22 -14.50 -3.94
N LEU A 68 3.80 -15.21 -2.97
CA LEU A 68 5.19 -15.03 -2.60
C LEU A 68 6.11 -15.65 -3.68
N ASN A 69 7.36 -15.22 -3.73
CA ASN A 69 8.38 -15.71 -4.67
C ASN A 69 8.05 -15.49 -6.15
N GLN A 70 7.10 -14.61 -6.45
CA GLN A 70 6.82 -14.18 -7.81
C GLN A 70 7.13 -12.71 -7.99
N ALA A 71 7.57 -12.33 -9.19
CA ALA A 71 7.79 -10.95 -9.55
C ALA A 71 6.48 -10.33 -10.06
N TYR A 72 6.17 -9.14 -9.58
CA TYR A 72 5.04 -8.35 -10.04
C TYR A 72 5.53 -6.97 -10.48
N ARG A 73 4.91 -6.44 -11.55
CA ARG A 73 5.12 -5.05 -11.95
C ARG A 73 4.10 -4.19 -11.23
N LEU A 74 4.56 -3.17 -10.55
CA LEU A 74 3.70 -2.21 -9.88
C LEU A 74 3.59 -0.93 -10.71
N GLU A 75 2.37 -0.42 -10.82
CA GLU A 75 2.08 0.88 -11.41
C GLU A 75 1.25 1.67 -10.41
N SER A 76 1.65 2.92 -10.17
CA SER A 76 0.97 3.79 -9.21
C SER A 76 0.71 5.16 -9.83
N ARG A 77 -0.43 5.76 -9.50
CA ARG A 77 -0.76 7.11 -9.94
C ARG A 77 -1.50 7.86 -8.85
N VAL A 78 -1.21 9.14 -8.75
CA VAL A 78 -1.97 10.06 -7.92
C VAL A 78 -3.26 10.43 -8.65
N LEU A 79 -4.39 10.29 -7.97
CA LEU A 79 -5.72 10.61 -8.52
C LEU A 79 -6.11 12.05 -8.20
N CYS A 80 -5.95 12.46 -6.95
CA CYS A 80 -6.21 13.84 -6.53
C CYS A 80 -5.53 14.13 -5.20
N VAL A 81 -5.41 15.41 -4.90
CA VAL A 81 -4.94 15.92 -3.62
C VAL A 81 -5.94 16.91 -3.07
N GLY A 82 -5.98 17.08 -1.77
CA GLY A 82 -6.86 18.03 -1.12
C GLY A 82 -6.47 18.24 0.33
N GLN A 83 -7.31 18.98 1.03
CA GLN A 83 -7.07 19.27 2.43
C GLN A 83 -8.37 19.42 3.22
N SER A 84 -8.27 19.16 4.50
CA SER A 84 -9.26 19.49 5.51
C SER A 84 -8.64 20.49 6.50
N PRO A 85 -9.39 21.01 7.49
CA PRO A 85 -8.81 21.93 8.47
C PRO A 85 -7.54 21.40 9.17
N GLN A 86 -7.46 20.10 9.42
CA GLN A 86 -6.36 19.51 10.19
C GLN A 86 -5.40 18.66 9.38
N THR A 87 -5.74 18.27 8.16
CA THR A 87 -4.92 17.37 7.35
C THR A 87 -4.84 17.81 5.90
N GLU A 88 -3.75 17.45 5.25
CA GLU A 88 -3.68 17.32 3.81
C GLU A 88 -3.84 15.86 3.43
N TYR A 89 -4.37 15.56 2.25
CA TYR A 89 -4.55 14.19 1.80
C TYR A 89 -4.24 14.02 0.31
N VAL A 90 -3.86 12.80 -0.01
CA VAL A 90 -3.65 12.34 -1.38
C VAL A 90 -4.43 11.04 -1.59
N TRP A 91 -5.17 10.98 -2.70
CA TRP A 91 -5.74 9.75 -3.22
C TRP A 91 -4.83 9.21 -4.30
N TYR A 92 -4.47 7.96 -4.20
CA TYR A 92 -3.68 7.28 -5.22
C TYR A 92 -4.14 5.83 -5.40
N GLU A 93 -3.81 5.29 -6.55
CA GLU A 93 -4.12 3.93 -6.94
C GLU A 93 -2.82 3.22 -7.27
N THR A 94 -2.68 1.98 -6.81
CA THR A 94 -1.57 1.10 -7.16
C THR A 94 -2.12 -0.20 -7.72
N GLU A 95 -1.59 -0.64 -8.86
CA GLU A 95 -1.96 -1.87 -9.52
C GLU A 95 -0.74 -2.77 -9.61
N ALA A 96 -0.93 -4.07 -9.42
CA ALA A 96 0.12 -5.07 -9.58
C ALA A 96 -0.25 -6.02 -10.72
N PHE A 97 0.71 -6.25 -11.62
CA PHE A 97 0.56 -7.09 -12.81
C PHE A 97 1.51 -8.28 -12.73
N ASN A 98 1.01 -9.46 -13.10
CA ASN A 98 1.82 -10.68 -13.19
C ASN A 98 2.63 -10.72 -14.50
N SER A 99 3.38 -11.80 -14.72
CA SER A 99 4.19 -12.01 -15.93
C SER A 99 3.36 -12.09 -17.22
N ASP A 100 2.09 -12.45 -17.12
CA ASP A 100 1.15 -12.49 -18.25
C ASP A 100 0.46 -11.15 -18.49
N ASN A 101 0.92 -10.09 -17.81
CA ASN A 101 0.37 -8.74 -17.88
C ASN A 101 -1.11 -8.65 -17.44
N GLN A 102 -1.54 -9.56 -16.57
CA GLN A 102 -2.85 -9.53 -15.95
C GLN A 102 -2.77 -8.74 -14.65
N ARG A 103 -3.74 -7.87 -14.40
CA ARG A 103 -3.88 -7.20 -13.11
C ARG A 103 -4.31 -8.20 -12.06
N VAL A 104 -3.45 -8.46 -11.09
CA VAL A 104 -3.72 -9.41 -10.00
C VAL A 104 -4.41 -8.74 -8.84
N VAL A 105 -3.90 -7.59 -8.44
CA VAL A 105 -4.43 -6.84 -7.30
C VAL A 105 -4.38 -5.35 -7.59
N SER A 106 -5.36 -4.63 -7.06
CA SER A 106 -5.39 -3.17 -7.08
C SER A 106 -5.69 -2.64 -5.68
N MET A 107 -5.14 -1.46 -5.38
CA MET A 107 -5.38 -0.77 -4.12
C MET A 107 -5.69 0.69 -4.40
N LEU A 108 -6.83 1.16 -3.89
CA LEU A 108 -7.14 2.58 -3.80
C LEU A 108 -6.89 3.03 -2.37
N MET A 109 -6.10 4.07 -2.18
CA MET A 109 -5.74 4.56 -0.86
C MET A 109 -5.86 6.06 -0.77
N GLN A 110 -6.37 6.53 0.37
CA GLN A 110 -6.20 7.89 0.84
C GLN A 110 -5.20 7.92 1.97
N SER A 111 -4.06 8.58 1.77
CA SER A 111 -3.11 8.89 2.82
C SER A 111 -3.32 10.32 3.28
N ARG A 112 -3.27 10.54 4.59
CA ARG A 112 -3.40 11.85 5.21
C ARG A 112 -2.13 12.24 5.94
N VAL A 113 -1.83 13.52 5.96
CA VAL A 113 -0.70 14.10 6.69
C VAL A 113 -1.24 15.14 7.65
N MET A 114 -0.84 15.04 8.91
CA MET A 114 -1.26 15.98 9.96
C MET A 114 -0.57 17.33 9.75
N LYS A 115 -1.32 18.38 9.52
CA LYS A 115 -0.80 19.74 9.35
C LYS A 115 0.02 20.20 10.54
N VAL A 116 -0.42 19.90 11.75
CA VAL A 116 0.27 20.28 12.99
C VAL A 116 1.71 19.72 13.07
N SER A 117 1.98 18.60 12.38
CA SER A 117 3.30 17.98 12.34
C SER A 117 4.20 18.52 11.21
N SER A 118 3.66 19.33 10.32
CA SER A 118 4.39 19.89 9.19
C SER A 118 5.03 21.24 9.53
N ALA A 119 6.30 21.39 9.19
CA ALA A 119 7.01 22.66 9.38
C ALA A 119 6.35 23.82 8.61
N GLU A 120 5.71 23.53 7.47
CA GLU A 120 5.00 24.51 6.66
C GLU A 120 3.84 25.18 7.42
N TYR A 121 3.18 24.43 8.28
CA TYR A 121 2.03 24.91 9.05
C TYR A 121 2.35 25.29 10.50
N ALA A 122 3.60 25.17 10.93
CA ALA A 122 4.00 25.34 12.33
C ALA A 122 3.60 26.71 12.93
N ASN A 123 3.55 27.76 12.10
CA ASN A 123 3.23 29.12 12.52
C ASN A 123 1.79 29.57 12.22
N THR A 124 0.94 28.68 11.64
CA THR A 124 -0.40 29.04 11.17
C THR A 124 -1.52 28.26 11.88
N LEU A 125 -1.17 27.25 12.67
CA LEU A 125 -2.12 26.41 13.40
C LEU A 125 -2.20 26.75 14.87
#